data_07fe7bd681b9bf39b8639dc27ca77d44
#
_entry.id   07fe7bd681b9bf39b8639dc27ca77d44
#
_cell.length_a   1.000
_cell.length_b   1.000
_cell.length_c   1.000
_cell.angle_alpha   90.00
_cell.angle_beta   90.00
_cell.angle_gamma   90.00
#
_symmetry.space_group_name_H-M   'P 1'
#
loop_
_entity.id
_entity.type
_entity.pdbx_description
1 polymer ?
#
loop_
_entity_poly.entity_id
_entity_poly.type
_entity_poly.pdbx_seq_one_letter_code
_entity_poly.pdbx_strand_id
1 'polypeptide(L)'
;GLGDVYKRQLLDSVYSTGERDRYRTRIERNANGGTDIYITNRRMVEVYTSSSEEHTAWQPAPADKELEAEMLTRLSLRLENDFNPKQKTREEIEKQPALQKAAPVYVSREIKGADGKTEALEIDEDFDRAWRRVGVGLDRVGLNIEDRDRSAGIYYIRYLDPDYEVKKRNDEGLFSRWFSKEKPVDAPLYRVKLVSDGNKTTVTAMPDSDKTDPLSTSARILNLLQEQVR
;
A
#
# COMPACT_ATOMS: atom_id res chain seq x y z
N GLY A 1 43.65 -13.37 9.77
CA GLY A 1 43.97 -13.14 11.16
C GLY A 1 42.78 -12.57 11.93
N LEU A 2 42.85 -12.58 13.24
CA LEU A 2 41.80 -12.07 14.14
C LEU A 2 41.36 -10.60 13.85
N GLY A 3 42.20 -9.81 13.22
CA GLY A 3 41.93 -8.40 12.89
C GLY A 3 40.84 -8.22 11.82
N ASP A 4 40.70 -9.17 10.90
CA ASP A 4 39.72 -9.06 9.79
C ASP A 4 38.31 -9.43 10.22
N VAL A 5 38.14 -10.30 11.21
CA VAL A 5 36.86 -10.66 11.78
C VAL A 5 36.31 -9.49 12.60
N TYR A 6 37.15 -8.84 13.40
CA TYR A 6 36.75 -7.65 14.17
C TYR A 6 36.38 -6.47 13.29
N LYS A 7 37.10 -6.24 12.17
CA LYS A 7 36.76 -5.18 11.23
C LYS A 7 35.44 -5.43 10.52
N ARG A 8 35.12 -6.68 10.14
CA ARG A 8 33.82 -7.03 9.55
C ARG A 8 32.68 -6.85 10.54
N GLN A 9 32.85 -7.32 11.79
CA GLN A 9 31.81 -7.14 12.82
C GLN A 9 31.58 -5.66 13.18
N LEU A 10 32.60 -4.83 13.19
CA LEU A 10 32.47 -3.39 13.42
C LEU A 10 31.78 -2.69 12.24
N LEU A 11 32.07 -3.09 11.01
CA LEU A 11 31.43 -2.53 9.81
C LEU A 11 29.97 -2.97 9.69
N ASP A 12 29.63 -4.21 10.03
CA ASP A 12 28.25 -4.70 10.03
C ASP A 12 27.38 -4.01 11.10
N SER A 13 27.95 -3.59 12.23
CA SER A 13 27.19 -2.86 13.25
C SER A 13 27.02 -1.38 12.93
N VAL A 14 27.90 -0.81 12.08
CA VAL A 14 27.86 0.62 11.70
C VAL A 14 26.92 0.87 10.50
N TYR A 15 26.62 -0.17 9.71
CA TYR A 15 25.77 -0.05 8.51
C TYR A 15 24.47 -0.84 8.57
N SER A 16 24.13 -1.45 9.68
CA SER A 16 22.83 -2.10 9.86
C SER A 16 21.76 -1.04 10.16
N THR A 17 21.26 -0.39 9.10
CA THR A 17 20.01 0.37 9.22
C THR A 17 18.91 -0.59 9.60
N GLY A 18 18.20 -0.28 10.69
CA GLY A 18 17.06 -1.08 11.14
C GLY A 18 16.00 -1.12 10.03
N GLU A 19 15.50 -2.31 9.73
CA GLU A 19 14.39 -2.51 8.81
C GLU A 19 13.20 -3.09 9.57
N ARG A 20 11.99 -2.66 9.21
CA ARG A 20 10.73 -3.19 9.75
C ARG A 20 9.78 -3.48 8.62
N ASP A 21 9.37 -4.74 8.52
CA ASP A 21 8.38 -5.19 7.56
C ASP A 21 7.06 -5.48 8.25
N ARG A 22 5.98 -4.98 7.68
CA ARG A 22 4.62 -5.27 8.10
C ARG A 22 3.87 -5.89 6.94
N TYR A 23 3.38 -7.11 7.14
CA TYR A 23 2.55 -7.79 6.16
C TYR A 23 1.07 -7.60 6.46
N ARG A 24 0.29 -7.44 5.39
CA ARG A 24 -1.17 -7.44 5.44
C ARG A 24 -1.68 -8.56 4.56
N THR A 25 -2.52 -9.41 5.13
CA THR A 25 -3.24 -10.44 4.38
C THR A 25 -4.69 -10.02 4.22
N ARG A 26 -5.16 -9.98 2.98
CA ARG A 26 -6.54 -9.68 2.63
C ARG A 26 -7.15 -10.88 1.91
N ILE A 27 -8.36 -11.25 2.31
CA ILE A 27 -9.09 -12.40 1.79
C ILE A 27 -10.39 -11.91 1.17
N GLU A 28 -10.63 -12.27 -0.08
CA GLU A 28 -11.82 -11.85 -0.82
C GLU A 28 -12.50 -13.04 -1.48
N ARG A 29 -13.83 -13.03 -1.49
CA ARG A 29 -14.59 -13.97 -2.31
C ARG A 29 -14.61 -13.47 -3.75
N ASN A 30 -14.26 -14.33 -4.72
CA ASN A 30 -14.29 -13.95 -6.13
C ASN A 30 -15.64 -14.31 -6.79
N ALA A 31 -15.85 -13.79 -8.03
CA ALA A 31 -17.10 -13.97 -8.77
C ALA A 31 -17.41 -15.44 -9.11
N ASN A 32 -16.40 -16.31 -9.13
CA ASN A 32 -16.52 -17.74 -9.44
C ASN A 32 -16.81 -18.61 -8.20
N GLY A 33 -17.10 -17.99 -7.05
CA GLY A 33 -17.34 -18.68 -5.77
C GLY A 33 -16.08 -19.15 -5.05
N GLY A 34 -14.90 -18.87 -5.60
CA GLY A 34 -13.60 -19.12 -4.97
C GLY A 34 -13.18 -18.00 -4.02
N THR A 35 -11.96 -18.10 -3.52
CA THR A 35 -11.36 -17.13 -2.59
C THR A 35 -10.03 -16.65 -3.14
N ASP A 36 -9.88 -15.33 -3.26
CA ASP A 36 -8.62 -14.68 -3.60
C ASP A 36 -7.91 -14.26 -2.31
N ILE A 37 -6.62 -14.52 -2.21
CA ILE A 37 -5.79 -14.14 -1.08
C ILE A 37 -4.70 -13.21 -1.58
N TYR A 38 -4.57 -12.06 -0.95
CA TYR A 38 -3.58 -11.03 -1.25
C TYR A 38 -2.67 -10.84 -0.04
N ILE A 39 -1.37 -10.81 -0.27
CA ILE A 39 -0.38 -10.47 0.76
C ILE A 39 0.39 -9.26 0.27
N THR A 40 0.44 -8.21 1.08
CA THR A 40 1.19 -6.99 0.81
C THR A 40 2.19 -6.72 1.91
N ASN A 41 3.32 -6.13 1.54
CA ASN A 41 4.39 -5.71 2.45
C ASN A 41 4.41 -4.18 2.55
N ARG A 42 4.64 -3.68 3.77
CA ARG A 42 5.02 -2.29 4.03
C ARG A 42 6.33 -2.29 4.77
N ARG A 43 7.32 -1.65 4.19
CA ARG A 43 8.66 -1.55 4.75
C ARG A 43 8.90 -0.16 5.32
N MET A 44 9.56 -0.12 6.45
CA MET A 44 10.14 1.08 7.04
C MET A 44 11.64 0.84 7.21
N VAL A 45 12.42 1.84 6.90
CA VAL A 45 13.87 1.84 7.12
C VAL A 45 14.23 2.95 8.10
N GLU A 46 15.18 2.67 8.96
CA GLU A 46 15.73 3.63 9.87
C GLU A 46 16.83 4.43 9.16
N VAL A 47 16.71 5.75 9.13
CA VAL A 47 17.68 6.63 8.49
C VAL A 47 18.21 7.63 9.49
N TYR A 48 19.49 8.00 9.36
CA TYR A 48 20.07 9.05 10.16
C TYR A 48 19.52 10.41 9.72
N THR A 49 19.09 11.22 10.70
CA THR A 49 18.53 12.56 10.46
C THR A 49 19.52 13.69 10.71
N SER A 50 20.71 13.36 11.20
CA SER A 50 21.80 14.31 11.43
C SER A 50 23.10 13.80 10.83
N SER A 51 23.97 14.72 10.42
CA SER A 51 25.31 14.40 9.94
C SER A 51 26.24 13.83 11.03
N SER A 52 25.86 13.93 12.30
CA SER A 52 26.56 13.34 13.45
C SER A 52 26.13 11.91 13.75
N GLU A 53 25.16 11.35 13.00
CA GLU A 53 24.61 10.00 13.19
C GLU A 53 24.05 9.71 14.60
N GLU A 54 23.75 10.76 15.37
CA GLU A 54 23.25 10.62 16.74
C GLU A 54 21.71 10.42 16.81
N HIS A 55 21.01 10.80 15.74
CA HIS A 55 19.55 10.72 15.69
C HIS A 55 19.09 9.96 14.46
N THR A 56 18.17 9.02 14.67
CA THR A 56 17.55 8.25 13.62
C THR A 56 16.05 8.53 13.53
N ALA A 57 15.47 8.33 12.35
CA ALA A 57 14.03 8.37 12.13
C ALA A 57 13.60 7.24 11.20
N TRP A 58 12.42 6.70 11.43
CA TRP A 58 11.82 5.70 10.58
C TRP A 58 11.16 6.35 9.36
N GLN A 59 11.56 5.94 8.17
CA GLN A 59 10.97 6.42 6.91
C GLN A 59 10.33 5.26 6.13
N PRO A 60 9.21 5.50 5.43
CA PRO A 60 8.66 4.52 4.51
C PRO A 60 9.65 4.20 3.40
N ALA A 61 9.76 2.91 3.06
CA ALA A 61 10.51 2.41 1.93
C ALA A 61 9.57 1.69 0.95
N PRO A 62 9.98 1.51 -0.32
CA PRO A 62 9.19 0.76 -1.29
C PRO A 62 8.86 -0.65 -0.79
N ALA A 63 7.66 -1.14 -1.10
CA ALA A 63 7.26 -2.50 -0.79
C ALA A 63 8.17 -3.51 -1.50
N ASP A 64 8.54 -4.56 -0.79
CA ASP A 64 9.36 -5.64 -1.34
C ASP A 64 8.47 -6.73 -1.95
N LYS A 65 8.45 -6.79 -3.28
CA LYS A 65 7.64 -7.76 -4.02
C LYS A 65 8.14 -9.19 -3.87
N GLU A 66 9.43 -9.39 -3.61
CA GLU A 66 10.00 -10.73 -3.38
C GLU A 66 9.55 -11.27 -2.03
N LEU A 67 9.55 -10.45 -1.00
CA LEU A 67 9.00 -10.83 0.30
C LEU A 67 7.49 -11.09 0.26
N GLU A 68 6.73 -10.33 -0.53
CA GLU A 68 5.30 -10.61 -0.74
C GLU A 68 5.09 -11.99 -1.37
N ALA A 69 5.85 -12.30 -2.43
CA ALA A 69 5.81 -13.60 -3.10
C ALA A 69 6.25 -14.75 -2.19
N GLU A 70 7.31 -14.55 -1.41
CA GLU A 70 7.79 -15.53 -0.43
C GLU A 70 6.72 -15.86 0.63
N MET A 71 6.08 -14.84 1.19
CA MET A 71 5.01 -15.04 2.18
C MET A 71 3.80 -15.74 1.57
N LEU A 72 3.44 -15.42 0.31
CA LEU A 72 2.36 -16.11 -0.40
C LEU A 72 2.70 -17.57 -0.66
N THR A 73 3.94 -17.86 -1.07
CA THR A 73 4.45 -19.22 -1.26
C THR A 73 4.40 -20.03 0.04
N ARG A 74 4.85 -19.44 1.15
CA ARG A 74 4.77 -20.08 2.48
C ARG A 74 3.33 -20.40 2.89
N LEU A 75 2.40 -19.47 2.62
CA LEU A 75 0.98 -19.70 2.89
C LEU A 75 0.42 -20.82 2.02
N SER A 76 0.73 -20.85 0.72
CA SER A 76 0.30 -21.92 -0.19
C SER A 76 0.79 -23.28 0.27
N LEU A 77 2.06 -23.41 0.64
CA LEU A 77 2.65 -24.63 1.19
C LEU A 77 1.93 -25.08 2.47
N ARG A 78 1.61 -24.13 3.36
CA ARG A 78 0.90 -24.44 4.59
C ARG A 78 -0.49 -24.97 4.32
N LEU A 79 -1.25 -24.31 3.43
CA LEU A 79 -2.59 -24.75 3.07
C LEU A 79 -2.60 -26.11 2.37
N GLU A 80 -1.63 -26.36 1.46
CA GLU A 80 -1.51 -27.67 0.81
C GLU A 80 -1.19 -28.79 1.81
N ASN A 81 -0.29 -28.55 2.75
CA ASN A 81 0.06 -29.53 3.77
C ASN A 81 -1.11 -29.83 4.72
N ASP A 82 -1.92 -28.83 5.05
CA ASP A 82 -3.06 -29.00 5.94
C ASP A 82 -4.25 -29.70 5.25
N PHE A 83 -4.46 -29.48 3.95
CA PHE A 83 -5.60 -30.02 3.19
C PHE A 83 -5.26 -31.22 2.31
N ASN A 84 -3.98 -31.42 1.94
CA ASN A 84 -3.55 -32.54 1.12
C ASN A 84 -2.15 -33.02 1.57
N PRO A 85 -2.07 -33.87 2.61
CA PRO A 85 -0.81 -34.31 3.22
C PRO A 85 0.09 -35.15 2.31
N LYS A 86 -0.27 -35.40 1.06
CA LYS A 86 0.60 -36.01 0.04
C LYS A 86 1.43 -34.94 -0.66
N GLN A 87 2.28 -34.31 0.08
CA GLN A 87 3.48 -33.53 -0.26
C GLN A 87 3.67 -33.09 -1.73
N LYS A 88 3.45 -31.78 -1.95
CA LYS A 88 4.28 -31.02 -2.89
C LYS A 88 5.35 -30.29 -2.13
N THR A 89 6.59 -30.41 -2.58
CA THR A 89 7.72 -29.68 -2.00
C THR A 89 7.69 -28.23 -2.47
N ARG A 90 8.38 -27.31 -1.73
CA ARG A 90 8.57 -25.90 -2.13
C ARG A 90 9.01 -25.76 -3.58
N GLU A 91 9.91 -26.65 -4.06
CA GLU A 91 10.42 -26.64 -5.42
C GLU A 91 9.35 -26.95 -6.48
N GLU A 92 8.33 -27.75 -6.16
CA GLU A 92 7.24 -28.07 -7.06
C GLU A 92 6.24 -26.92 -7.17
N ILE A 93 6.03 -26.14 -6.11
CA ILE A 93 5.17 -24.97 -6.11
C ILE A 93 5.86 -23.80 -6.84
N GLU A 94 7.16 -23.59 -6.61
CA GLU A 94 7.95 -22.57 -7.30
C GLU A 94 8.07 -22.81 -8.82
N LYS A 95 7.95 -24.07 -9.25
CA LYS A 95 7.92 -24.46 -10.66
C LYS A 95 6.55 -24.29 -11.34
N GLN A 96 5.50 -23.91 -10.58
CA GLN A 96 4.19 -23.68 -11.20
C GLN A 96 4.20 -22.38 -12.03
N PRO A 97 3.81 -22.43 -13.31
CA PRO A 97 3.89 -21.28 -14.21
C PRO A 97 3.06 -20.06 -13.77
N ALA A 98 2.09 -20.25 -12.88
CA ALA A 98 1.23 -19.19 -12.36
C ALA A 98 1.95 -18.21 -11.41
N LEU A 99 3.03 -18.65 -10.74
CA LEU A 99 3.84 -17.80 -9.86
C LEU A 99 4.98 -17.09 -10.60
N GLN A 100 5.31 -17.55 -11.82
CA GLN A 100 6.43 -17.03 -12.63
C GLN A 100 5.99 -16.10 -13.77
N LYS A 101 4.69 -15.91 -14.00
CA LYS A 101 4.26 -14.93 -15.00
C LYS A 101 4.64 -13.55 -14.49
N ALA A 102 5.72 -13.00 -15.06
CA ALA A 102 5.97 -11.58 -15.02
C ALA A 102 4.64 -10.87 -15.30
N ALA A 103 4.18 -10.06 -14.34
CA ALA A 103 2.97 -9.28 -14.53
C ALA A 103 3.14 -8.52 -15.87
N PRO A 104 2.18 -8.57 -16.79
CA PRO A 104 2.27 -7.77 -18.00
C PRO A 104 2.49 -6.32 -17.59
N VAL A 105 3.33 -5.62 -18.36
CA VAL A 105 3.59 -4.19 -18.15
C VAL A 105 2.29 -3.46 -18.52
N TYR A 106 1.50 -3.12 -17.52
CA TYR A 106 0.28 -2.34 -17.73
C TYR A 106 0.63 -0.86 -17.59
N VAL A 107 0.08 -0.07 -18.48
CA VAL A 107 0.29 1.36 -18.48
C VAL A 107 -0.92 2.00 -17.78
N SER A 108 -0.69 2.50 -16.59
CA SER A 108 -1.64 3.45 -15.97
C SER A 108 -1.28 4.85 -16.41
N ARG A 109 -2.29 5.66 -16.72
CA ARG A 109 -2.14 7.06 -17.12
C ARG A 109 -2.89 7.97 -16.15
N GLU A 110 -2.26 9.10 -15.82
CA GLU A 110 -2.94 10.19 -15.12
C GLU A 110 -3.83 10.97 -16.08
N ILE A 111 -5.04 11.24 -15.63
CA ILE A 111 -5.93 12.23 -16.23
C ILE A 111 -5.87 13.46 -15.33
N LYS A 112 -5.36 14.58 -15.87
CA LYS A 112 -5.21 15.83 -15.13
C LYS A 112 -6.34 16.79 -15.47
N GLY A 113 -6.86 17.45 -14.44
CA GLY A 113 -7.82 18.53 -14.59
C GLY A 113 -7.19 19.82 -15.10
N ALA A 114 -8.03 20.84 -15.30
CA ALA A 114 -7.61 22.16 -15.75
C ALA A 114 -6.66 22.87 -14.77
N ASP A 115 -6.70 22.50 -13.49
CA ASP A 115 -5.81 23.01 -12.43
C ASP A 115 -4.48 22.24 -12.35
N GLY A 116 -4.24 21.26 -13.24
CA GLY A 116 -3.04 20.43 -13.30
C GLY A 116 -2.98 19.30 -12.28
N LYS A 117 -4.01 19.15 -11.43
CA LYS A 117 -4.10 18.06 -10.45
C LYS A 117 -4.62 16.79 -11.09
N THR A 118 -4.27 15.64 -10.53
CA THR A 118 -4.77 14.34 -10.97
C THR A 118 -6.23 14.20 -10.55
N GLU A 119 -7.14 14.08 -11.52
CA GLU A 119 -8.58 13.88 -11.31
C GLU A 119 -8.96 12.41 -11.42
N ALA A 120 -8.22 11.64 -12.24
CA ALA A 120 -8.44 10.21 -12.39
C ALA A 120 -7.18 9.49 -12.83
N LEU A 121 -7.19 8.15 -12.68
CA LEU A 121 -6.22 7.25 -13.32
C LEU A 121 -6.97 6.39 -14.34
N GLU A 122 -6.40 6.22 -15.52
CA GLU A 122 -6.86 5.25 -16.51
C GLU A 122 -5.92 4.05 -16.48
N ILE A 123 -6.46 2.85 -16.31
CA ILE A 123 -5.73 1.59 -16.30
C ILE A 123 -6.17 0.77 -17.50
N ASP A 124 -5.25 0.33 -18.36
CA ASP A 124 -5.52 -0.49 -19.55
C ASP A 124 -5.80 -1.95 -19.14
N GLU A 125 -6.80 -2.16 -18.29
CA GLU A 125 -7.27 -3.46 -17.80
C GLU A 125 -8.80 -3.47 -17.65
N ASP A 126 -9.36 -4.68 -17.75
CA ASP A 126 -10.75 -4.93 -17.38
C ASP A 126 -11.00 -4.66 -15.87
N PHE A 127 -12.29 -4.57 -15.50
CA PHE A 127 -12.69 -4.29 -14.12
C PHE A 127 -12.05 -5.24 -13.10
N ASP A 128 -12.06 -6.54 -13.37
CA ASP A 128 -11.62 -7.55 -12.40
C ASP A 128 -10.13 -7.45 -12.09
N ARG A 129 -9.34 -7.16 -13.10
CA ARG A 129 -7.88 -6.96 -12.96
C ARG A 129 -7.57 -5.64 -12.29
N ALA A 130 -8.18 -4.56 -12.77
CA ALA A 130 -8.02 -3.23 -12.20
C ALA A 130 -8.46 -3.20 -10.73
N TRP A 131 -9.59 -3.85 -10.39
CA TRP A 131 -10.05 -3.99 -9.00
C TRP A 131 -8.99 -4.62 -8.11
N ARG A 132 -8.43 -5.77 -8.50
CA ARG A 132 -7.37 -6.44 -7.73
C ARG A 132 -6.13 -5.57 -7.60
N ARG A 133 -5.69 -4.96 -8.70
CA ARG A 133 -4.50 -4.08 -8.75
C ARG A 133 -4.64 -2.88 -7.82
N VAL A 134 -5.76 -2.17 -7.91
CA VAL A 134 -6.07 -1.00 -7.08
C VAL A 134 -6.14 -1.40 -5.61
N GLY A 135 -6.81 -2.50 -5.27
CA GLY A 135 -6.88 -2.98 -3.89
C GLY A 135 -5.49 -3.30 -3.31
N VAL A 136 -4.62 -3.96 -4.08
CA VAL A 136 -3.23 -4.21 -3.68
C VAL A 136 -2.45 -2.89 -3.54
N GLY A 137 -2.65 -1.95 -4.47
CA GLY A 137 -2.02 -0.63 -4.42
C GLY A 137 -2.41 0.13 -3.16
N LEU A 138 -3.70 0.17 -2.82
CA LEU A 138 -4.20 0.81 -1.59
C LEU A 138 -3.57 0.20 -0.33
N ASP A 139 -3.46 -1.14 -0.28
CA ASP A 139 -2.82 -1.83 0.83
C ASP A 139 -1.32 -1.47 0.94
N ARG A 140 -0.60 -1.39 -0.19
CA ARG A 140 0.85 -1.08 -0.24
C ARG A 140 1.15 0.35 0.21
N VAL A 141 0.38 1.34 -0.24
CA VAL A 141 0.56 2.71 0.22
C VAL A 141 0.06 2.91 1.65
N GLY A 142 -0.56 1.87 2.22
CA GLY A 142 -0.99 1.85 3.61
C GLY A 142 -2.26 2.59 3.89
N LEU A 143 -3.06 2.83 2.87
CA LEU A 143 -4.41 3.32 3.04
C LEU A 143 -5.27 2.24 3.68
N ASN A 144 -5.98 2.59 4.74
CA ASN A 144 -6.81 1.62 5.44
C ASN A 144 -8.13 1.44 4.70
N ILE A 145 -8.28 0.27 4.05
CA ILE A 145 -9.57 -0.10 3.44
C ILE A 145 -10.50 -0.53 4.57
N GLU A 146 -11.54 0.26 4.84
CA GLU A 146 -12.55 -0.05 5.86
C GLU A 146 -13.63 -0.96 5.32
N ASP A 147 -14.07 -0.67 4.10
CA ASP A 147 -15.12 -1.42 3.44
C ASP A 147 -14.93 -1.38 1.92
N ARG A 148 -15.63 -2.26 1.22
CA ARG A 148 -15.62 -2.35 -0.23
C ARG A 148 -16.94 -2.84 -0.77
N ASP A 149 -17.44 -2.17 -1.80
CA ASP A 149 -18.56 -2.62 -2.59
C ASP A 149 -18.09 -2.90 -4.03
N ARG A 150 -17.83 -4.18 -4.32
CA ARG A 150 -17.36 -4.58 -5.65
C ARG A 150 -18.43 -4.38 -6.71
N SER A 151 -19.71 -4.51 -6.35
CA SER A 151 -20.82 -4.34 -7.29
C SER A 151 -20.97 -2.89 -7.74
N ALA A 152 -20.72 -1.96 -6.84
CA ALA A 152 -20.67 -0.53 -7.12
C ALA A 152 -19.28 -0.06 -7.62
N GLY A 153 -18.27 -0.92 -7.52
CA GLY A 153 -16.88 -0.60 -7.88
C GLY A 153 -16.22 0.37 -6.91
N ILE A 154 -16.51 0.29 -5.60
CA ILE A 154 -16.05 1.28 -4.61
C ILE A 154 -15.23 0.62 -3.51
N TYR A 155 -14.06 1.21 -3.22
CA TYR A 155 -13.32 1.02 -1.97
C TYR A 155 -13.57 2.23 -1.06
N TYR A 156 -13.89 1.97 0.20
CA TYR A 156 -13.98 2.98 1.26
C TYR A 156 -12.69 2.95 2.05
N ILE A 157 -11.97 4.09 2.06
CA ILE A 157 -10.66 4.20 2.69
C ILE A 157 -10.63 5.35 3.70
N ARG A 158 -9.92 5.17 4.82
CA ARG A 158 -9.57 6.28 5.70
C ARG A 158 -8.18 6.79 5.37
N TYR A 159 -8.09 8.08 5.17
CA TYR A 159 -6.83 8.74 4.91
C TYR A 159 -6.73 10.05 5.67
N LEU A 160 -5.71 10.15 6.50
CA LEU A 160 -5.33 11.40 7.14
C LEU A 160 -4.14 11.97 6.40
N ASP A 161 -4.36 13.11 5.74
CA ASP A 161 -3.28 13.81 5.05
C ASP A 161 -2.27 14.34 6.10
N PRO A 162 -0.98 14.02 5.98
CA PRO A 162 0.04 14.54 6.90
C PRO A 162 0.05 16.07 6.99
N ASP A 163 -0.28 16.75 5.90
CA ASP A 163 -0.34 18.22 5.85
C ASP A 163 -1.58 18.78 6.58
N TYR A 164 -2.61 17.95 6.81
CA TYR A 164 -3.79 18.34 7.59
C TYR A 164 -3.46 18.62 9.04
N GLU A 165 -2.64 17.78 9.67
CA GLU A 165 -2.22 17.99 11.05
C GLU A 165 -1.34 19.25 11.19
N VAL A 166 -0.47 19.51 10.20
CA VAL A 166 0.38 20.71 10.22
C VAL A 166 -0.46 21.96 10.08
N LYS A 167 -1.44 22.00 9.15
CA LYS A 167 -2.36 23.15 8.99
C LYS A 167 -3.21 23.35 10.23
N LYS A 168 -3.82 22.31 10.75
CA LYS A 168 -4.64 22.39 11.97
C LYS A 168 -3.84 22.91 13.15
N ARG A 169 -2.58 22.49 13.30
CA ARG A 169 -1.68 23.00 14.35
C ARG A 169 -1.31 24.49 14.18
N ASN A 170 -1.28 24.98 12.96
CA ASN A 170 -0.99 26.39 12.66
C ASN A 170 -2.22 27.29 12.83
N ASP A 171 -3.42 26.77 12.56
CA ASP A 171 -4.69 27.51 12.67
C ASP A 171 -5.22 27.54 14.11
N GLU A 172 -4.87 26.55 14.95
CA GLU A 172 -5.21 26.56 16.37
C GLU A 172 -4.20 27.42 17.14
N GLY A 173 -4.60 28.65 17.46
CA GLY A 173 -3.79 29.59 18.24
C GLY A 173 -3.30 28.97 19.55
N LEU A 174 -2.15 29.46 20.05
CA LEU A 174 -1.41 28.96 21.23
C LEU A 174 -2.26 28.74 22.50
N PHE A 175 -3.43 29.41 22.63
CA PHE A 175 -4.32 29.30 23.80
C PHE A 175 -5.24 28.09 23.80
N SER A 176 -5.60 27.53 22.62
CA SER A 176 -6.48 26.35 22.54
C SER A 176 -5.76 25.05 22.91
N ARG A 177 -4.43 25.02 22.75
CA ARG A 177 -3.59 23.84 23.05
C ARG A 177 -3.53 23.48 24.53
N TRP A 178 -3.79 24.41 25.43
CA TRP A 178 -3.67 24.16 26.88
C TRP A 178 -4.91 23.52 27.48
N PHE A 179 -6.07 23.57 26.78
CA PHE A 179 -7.34 23.04 27.28
C PHE A 179 -7.94 21.90 26.47
N SER A 180 -7.35 21.53 25.34
CA SER A 180 -7.87 20.45 24.51
C SER A 180 -7.27 19.11 24.95
N LYS A 181 -8.09 18.25 25.57
CA LYS A 181 -7.83 16.81 25.54
C LYS A 181 -7.84 16.40 24.07
N GLU A 182 -6.69 15.96 23.55
CA GLU A 182 -6.56 15.44 22.19
C GLU A 182 -7.59 14.32 21.99
N LYS A 183 -8.68 14.62 21.28
CA LYS A 183 -9.53 13.58 20.71
C LYS A 183 -8.74 12.95 19.58
N PRO A 184 -8.71 11.61 19.46
CA PRO A 184 -8.15 10.96 18.28
C PRO A 184 -8.74 11.62 17.03
N VAL A 185 -7.90 12.12 16.15
CA VAL A 185 -8.36 12.70 14.88
C VAL A 185 -8.95 11.56 14.08
N ASP A 186 -10.27 11.57 13.92
CA ASP A 186 -10.95 10.59 13.09
C ASP A 186 -10.63 10.92 11.62
N ALA A 187 -9.80 10.08 11.00
CA ALA A 187 -9.37 10.28 9.62
C ALA A 187 -10.59 10.28 8.69
N PRO A 188 -10.74 11.28 7.80
CA PRO A 188 -11.89 11.35 6.92
C PRO A 188 -11.97 10.14 5.98
N LEU A 189 -13.21 9.76 5.65
CA LEU A 189 -13.50 8.66 4.74
C LEU A 189 -13.51 9.18 3.30
N TYR A 190 -12.85 8.44 2.41
CA TYR A 190 -12.81 8.68 0.96
C TYR A 190 -13.33 7.45 0.22
N ARG A 191 -13.91 7.68 -0.94
CA ARG A 191 -14.31 6.64 -1.90
C ARG A 191 -13.32 6.62 -3.06
N VAL A 192 -12.75 5.45 -3.32
CA VAL A 192 -12.00 5.18 -4.55
C VAL A 192 -12.90 4.35 -5.45
N LYS A 193 -13.40 4.97 -6.53
CA LYS A 193 -14.38 4.38 -7.43
C LYS A 193 -13.72 3.95 -8.73
N LEU A 194 -14.04 2.75 -9.17
CA LEU A 194 -13.62 2.16 -10.43
C LEU A 194 -14.82 2.04 -11.37
N VAL A 195 -14.66 2.50 -12.59
CA VAL A 195 -15.64 2.35 -13.67
C VAL A 195 -14.92 1.80 -14.89
N SER A 196 -15.38 0.66 -15.40
CA SER A 196 -14.79 0.01 -16.58
C SER A 196 -15.71 0.11 -17.79
N ASP A 197 -15.13 0.31 -18.97
CA ASP A 197 -15.78 0.27 -20.28
C ASP A 197 -15.29 -0.95 -21.11
N GLY A 198 -15.01 -2.06 -20.48
CA GLY A 198 -14.50 -3.29 -21.07
C GLY A 198 -13.00 -3.46 -20.83
N ASN A 199 -12.14 -2.94 -21.69
CA ASN A 199 -10.69 -3.15 -21.61
C ASN A 199 -9.95 -2.06 -20.83
N LYS A 200 -10.65 -1.02 -20.42
CA LYS A 200 -10.09 0.11 -19.65
C LYS A 200 -10.91 0.37 -18.42
N THR A 201 -10.23 0.73 -17.35
CA THR A 201 -10.87 1.09 -16.08
C THR A 201 -10.38 2.45 -15.63
N THR A 202 -11.32 3.34 -15.38
CA THR A 202 -11.09 4.66 -14.80
C THR A 202 -11.24 4.59 -13.29
N VAL A 203 -10.26 5.13 -12.57
CA VAL A 203 -10.22 5.19 -11.11
C VAL A 203 -10.28 6.64 -10.67
N THR A 204 -11.23 6.96 -9.83
CA THR A 204 -11.41 8.30 -9.23
C THR A 204 -11.39 8.22 -7.71
N ALA A 205 -11.00 9.29 -7.04
CA ALA A 205 -11.08 9.41 -5.59
C ALA A 205 -11.90 10.64 -5.22
N MET A 206 -12.71 10.52 -4.16
CA MET A 206 -13.55 11.63 -3.68
C MET A 206 -13.85 11.46 -2.20
N PRO A 207 -14.11 12.54 -1.44
CA PRO A 207 -14.63 12.42 -0.08
C PRO A 207 -15.94 11.63 -0.04
N ASP A 208 -16.16 10.84 1.01
CA ASP A 208 -17.42 10.09 1.19
C ASP A 208 -18.61 10.98 1.57
N SER A 209 -18.33 12.19 2.01
CA SER A 209 -19.35 13.20 2.36
C SER A 209 -19.35 14.33 1.34
N ASP A 210 -20.43 15.11 1.31
CA ASP A 210 -20.55 16.33 0.49
C ASP A 210 -19.57 17.45 0.92
N LYS A 211 -18.58 17.13 1.72
CA LYS A 211 -17.53 18.06 2.13
C LYS A 211 -16.59 18.34 0.97
N THR A 212 -16.24 19.61 0.83
CA THR A 212 -15.18 20.01 -0.10
C THR A 212 -13.85 19.31 0.25
N ASP A 213 -13.02 19.08 -0.74
CA ASP A 213 -11.66 18.52 -0.58
C ASP A 213 -10.60 19.65 -0.63
N PRO A 214 -10.50 20.50 0.42
CA PRO A 214 -9.73 21.75 0.38
C PRO A 214 -8.22 21.52 0.25
N LEU A 215 -7.74 20.32 0.56
CA LEU A 215 -6.33 19.94 0.48
C LEU A 215 -5.99 19.17 -0.79
N SER A 216 -6.98 18.98 -1.68
CA SER A 216 -6.84 18.11 -2.85
C SER A 216 -6.36 16.69 -2.48
N THR A 217 -6.86 16.20 -1.34
CA THR A 217 -6.51 14.87 -0.82
C THR A 217 -6.88 13.76 -1.79
N SER A 218 -7.97 13.93 -2.54
CA SER A 218 -8.36 13.00 -3.61
C SER A 218 -7.27 12.85 -4.68
N ALA A 219 -6.70 13.97 -5.15
CA ALA A 219 -5.59 13.93 -6.10
C ALA A 219 -4.34 13.26 -5.50
N ARG A 220 -4.06 13.52 -4.22
CA ARG A 220 -2.94 12.89 -3.52
C ARG A 220 -3.11 11.38 -3.38
N ILE A 221 -4.31 10.90 -3.06
CA ILE A 221 -4.65 9.47 -3.04
C ILE A 221 -4.39 8.84 -4.40
N LEU A 222 -4.83 9.49 -5.49
CA LEU A 222 -4.61 9.00 -6.85
C LEU A 222 -3.12 8.97 -7.22
N ASN A 223 -2.34 9.99 -6.85
CA ASN A 223 -0.89 10.02 -7.10
C ASN A 223 -0.16 8.88 -6.38
N LEU A 224 -0.49 8.64 -5.09
CA LEU A 224 0.06 7.52 -4.33
C LEU A 224 -0.29 6.18 -4.97
N LEU A 225 -1.51 6.06 -5.47
CA LEU A 225 -1.99 4.85 -6.13
C LEU A 225 -1.29 4.61 -7.45
N GLN A 226 -1.06 5.67 -8.24
CA GLN A 226 -0.40 5.58 -9.54
C GLN A 226 0.99 4.93 -9.45
N GLU A 227 1.76 5.27 -8.41
CA GLU A 227 3.07 4.67 -8.19
C GLU A 227 3.02 3.14 -8.00
N GLN A 228 1.88 2.62 -7.55
CA GLN A 228 1.69 1.19 -7.26
C GLN A 228 1.03 0.42 -8.41
N VAL A 229 0.29 1.10 -9.29
CA VAL A 229 -0.45 0.49 -10.40
C VAL A 229 0.25 0.62 -11.76
N ARG A 230 1.44 1.18 -11.77
CA ARG A 230 2.35 1.24 -12.91
C ARG A 230 2.81 -0.12 -13.38
#